data_bb951ce9d0fae78c976708ac8bee01a6
#
_entry.id   bb951ce9d0fae78c976708ac8bee01a6
#
_cell.length_a   1.000
_cell.length_b   1.000
_cell.length_c   1.000
_cell.angle_alpha   90.00
_cell.angle_beta   90.00
_cell.angle_gamma   90.00
#
_symmetry.space_group_name_H-M   'P 1'
#
loop_
_entity.id
_entity.type
_entity.pdbx_description
1 polymer ?
#
loop_
_entity_poly.entity_id
_entity_poly.type
_entity_poly.pdbx_seq_one_letter_code
_entity_poly.pdbx_strand_id
1 'polypeptide(L)'
;MEEALRAWMLNRPDLGKCLIIAGKPEGGVREDGTVTTWYDPTSEELAHALATADTVVCRSGYSTLLDLAVLGRTAVLVPTPGQPEQEDLARHWARAFGFATCSQTELEAGRVPQPAGNPPHVRPNEIAIARLRAWTEIPTLEPAH
;
A
#
# COMPACT_ATOMS: atom_id res chain seq x y z
N MET A 1 11.03 -4.60 4.97
CA MET A 1 10.42 -3.29 4.71
C MET A 1 10.14 -2.51 6.00
N GLU A 2 9.54 -3.10 7.03
CA GLU A 2 9.23 -2.41 8.29
C GLU A 2 10.45 -1.70 8.90
N GLU A 3 11.55 -2.41 9.11
CA GLU A 3 12.77 -1.81 9.67
C GLU A 3 13.38 -0.72 8.78
N ALA A 4 13.33 -0.88 7.47
CA ALA A 4 13.79 0.14 6.53
C ALA A 4 12.93 1.41 6.58
N LEU A 5 11.62 1.27 6.65
CA LEU A 5 10.69 2.39 6.85
C LEU A 5 10.92 3.08 8.19
N ARG A 6 11.09 2.30 9.26
CA ARG A 6 11.37 2.82 10.60
C ARG A 6 12.66 3.64 10.62
N ALA A 7 13.75 3.08 10.11
CA ALA A 7 15.04 3.77 10.04
C ALA A 7 14.95 5.05 9.20
N TRP A 8 14.27 5.01 8.08
CA TRP A 8 14.04 6.17 7.22
C TRP A 8 13.24 7.27 7.94
N MET A 9 12.14 6.89 8.61
CA MET A 9 11.28 7.85 9.33
C MET A 9 11.99 8.48 10.52
N LEU A 10 12.74 7.71 11.32
CA LEU A 10 13.49 8.22 12.47
C LEU A 10 14.58 9.22 12.07
N ASN A 11 15.14 9.09 10.87
CA ASN A 11 16.13 10.02 10.33
C ASN A 11 15.53 11.24 9.62
N ARG A 12 14.19 11.37 9.63
CA ARG A 12 13.45 12.44 8.93
C ARG A 12 12.49 13.16 9.90
N PRO A 13 12.99 13.98 10.82
CA PRO A 13 12.13 14.72 11.76
C PRO A 13 11.18 15.71 11.07
N ASP A 14 11.47 16.08 9.83
CA ASP A 14 10.63 16.92 8.98
C ASP A 14 9.32 16.24 8.56
N LEU A 15 9.22 14.90 8.62
CA LEU A 15 7.99 14.16 8.33
C LEU A 15 6.93 14.29 9.44
N GLY A 16 7.29 14.77 10.63
CA GLY A 16 6.38 14.86 11.76
C GLY A 16 6.02 13.49 12.33
N LYS A 17 4.72 13.28 12.62
CA LYS A 17 4.23 11.99 13.15
C LYS A 17 4.13 10.95 12.03
N CYS A 18 4.75 9.81 12.24
CA CYS A 18 4.75 8.69 11.30
C CYS A 18 4.04 7.47 11.91
N LEU A 19 3.27 6.76 11.09
CA LEU A 19 2.61 5.52 11.47
C LEU A 19 3.09 4.38 10.56
N ILE A 20 3.54 3.30 11.17
CA ILE A 20 3.83 2.03 10.49
C ILE A 20 2.70 1.06 10.83
N ILE A 21 2.11 0.47 9.81
CA ILE A 21 1.16 -0.62 9.96
C ILE A 21 1.86 -1.91 9.54
N ALA A 22 2.12 -2.77 10.51
CA ALA A 22 2.77 -4.05 10.32
C ALA A 22 1.72 -5.16 10.42
N GLY A 23 1.53 -5.92 9.35
CA GLY A 23 0.59 -7.04 9.31
C GLY A 23 1.06 -8.26 10.12
N LYS A 24 1.24 -8.09 11.44
CA LYS A 24 1.65 -9.16 12.35
C LYS A 24 0.59 -9.30 13.44
N PRO A 25 0.06 -10.51 13.68
CA PRO A 25 -1.04 -10.71 14.61
C PRO A 25 -0.66 -10.58 16.10
N GLU A 26 0.60 -10.33 16.40
CA GLU A 26 1.10 -10.20 17.76
C GLU A 26 1.80 -8.85 17.96
N GLY A 27 1.44 -8.11 19.00
CA GLY A 27 2.27 -7.00 19.43
C GLY A 27 1.62 -5.67 19.80
N GLY A 28 0.35 -5.43 19.51
CA GLY A 28 -0.30 -4.17 19.89
C GLY A 28 0.32 -2.91 19.27
N VAL A 29 0.72 -1.94 20.08
CA VAL A 29 1.28 -0.66 19.64
C VAL A 29 2.69 -0.48 20.18
N ARG A 30 3.61 -0.04 19.34
CA ARG A 30 4.98 0.34 19.71
C ARG A 30 5.22 1.81 19.34
N GLU A 31 5.79 2.57 20.24
CA GLU A 31 6.15 3.97 20.03
C GLU A 31 7.67 4.17 20.13
N ASP A 32 8.24 4.78 19.10
CA ASP A 32 9.65 5.16 19.03
C ASP A 32 9.75 6.63 18.57
N GLY A 33 9.83 7.55 19.51
CA GLY A 33 9.89 8.98 19.19
C GLY A 33 8.66 9.47 18.41
N THR A 34 8.87 9.88 17.15
CA THR A 34 7.78 10.32 16.25
C THR A 34 7.14 9.20 15.46
N VAL A 35 7.64 7.96 15.59
CA VAL A 35 7.18 6.79 14.84
C VAL A 35 6.36 5.88 15.74
N THR A 36 5.11 5.68 15.39
CA THR A 36 4.21 4.69 16.00
C THR A 36 4.07 3.48 15.09
N THR A 37 4.07 2.28 15.64
CA THR A 37 3.80 1.05 14.89
C THR A 37 2.58 0.36 15.45
N TRP A 38 1.62 0.06 14.59
CA TRP A 38 0.45 -0.76 14.90
C TRP A 38 0.63 -2.15 14.29
N TYR A 39 0.46 -3.18 15.10
CA TYR A 39 0.71 -4.57 14.67
C TYR A 39 -0.55 -5.29 14.28
N ASP A 40 -1.70 -4.95 14.57
CA ASP A 40 -2.96 -5.59 14.15
C ASP A 40 -4.13 -4.58 14.22
N PRO A 41 -4.09 -3.54 13.39
CA PRO A 41 -5.17 -2.56 13.39
C PRO A 41 -6.46 -3.19 12.86
N THR A 42 -7.57 -2.71 13.36
CA THR A 42 -8.89 -3.01 12.78
C THR A 42 -8.99 -2.43 11.37
N SER A 43 -9.94 -2.94 10.58
CA SER A 43 -10.19 -2.39 9.24
C SER A 43 -10.59 -0.92 9.26
N GLU A 44 -11.27 -0.47 10.32
CA GLU A 44 -11.67 0.93 10.49
C GLU A 44 -10.46 1.83 10.80
N GLU A 45 -9.58 1.40 11.70
CA GLU A 45 -8.33 2.10 12.01
C GLU A 45 -7.42 2.21 10.79
N LEU A 46 -7.31 1.12 10.01
CA LEU A 46 -6.54 1.12 8.76
C LEU A 46 -7.14 2.10 7.74
N ALA A 47 -8.45 2.05 7.53
CA ALA A 47 -9.13 2.94 6.59
C ALA A 47 -8.97 4.42 7.00
N HIS A 48 -9.09 4.71 8.31
CA HIS A 48 -8.89 6.06 8.84
C HIS A 48 -7.44 6.53 8.61
N ALA A 49 -6.46 5.69 8.91
CA ALA A 49 -5.04 6.01 8.70
C ALA A 49 -4.74 6.30 7.23
N LEU A 50 -5.23 5.45 6.31
CA LEU A 50 -5.06 5.65 4.87
C LEU A 50 -5.73 6.94 4.37
N ALA A 51 -6.92 7.27 4.90
CA ALA A 51 -7.67 8.46 4.50
C ALA A 51 -7.01 9.77 4.97
N THR A 52 -6.37 9.77 6.13
CA THR A 52 -5.85 10.98 6.80
C THR A 52 -4.35 11.21 6.63
N ALA A 53 -3.58 10.20 6.21
CA ALA A 53 -2.14 10.34 6.01
C ALA A 53 -1.81 11.33 4.89
N ASP A 54 -0.82 12.19 5.06
CA ASP A 54 -0.33 13.08 3.99
C ASP A 54 0.35 12.28 2.89
N THR A 55 1.15 11.28 3.27
CA THR A 55 1.84 10.38 2.35
C THR A 55 1.66 8.94 2.80
N VAL A 56 1.30 8.07 1.86
CA VAL A 56 1.19 6.62 2.08
C VAL A 56 2.34 5.92 1.35
N VAL A 57 3.05 5.05 2.04
CA VAL A 57 4.07 4.15 1.47
C VAL A 57 3.65 2.72 1.75
N CYS A 58 3.45 1.92 0.73
CA CYS A 58 2.93 0.56 0.90
C CYS A 58 3.46 -0.42 -0.14
N ARG A 59 3.23 -1.71 0.10
CA ARG A 59 3.39 -2.75 -0.92
C ARG A 59 2.31 -2.59 -2.00
N SER A 60 2.65 -2.95 -3.24
CA SER A 60 1.70 -2.95 -4.36
C SER A 60 0.81 -4.19 -4.38
N GLY A 61 0.23 -4.52 -3.22
CA GLY A 61 -0.75 -5.59 -3.10
C GLY A 61 -2.13 -5.15 -3.57
N TYR A 62 -2.88 -6.07 -4.20
CA TYR A 62 -4.18 -5.79 -4.81
C TYR A 62 -5.18 -5.17 -3.84
N SER A 63 -5.28 -5.71 -2.61
CA SER A 63 -6.22 -5.20 -1.60
C SER A 63 -5.93 -3.76 -1.22
N THR A 64 -4.67 -3.43 -0.92
CA THR A 64 -4.27 -2.06 -0.55
C THR A 64 -4.51 -1.07 -1.69
N LEU A 65 -4.23 -1.47 -2.93
CA LEU A 65 -4.48 -0.63 -4.11
C LEU A 65 -5.97 -0.32 -4.28
N LEU A 66 -6.84 -1.31 -4.06
CA LEU A 66 -8.28 -1.10 -4.11
C LEU A 66 -8.78 -0.19 -2.98
N ASP A 67 -8.28 -0.36 -1.77
CA ASP A 67 -8.62 0.51 -0.64
C ASP A 67 -8.21 1.97 -0.92
N LEU A 68 -7.01 2.19 -1.45
CA LEU A 68 -6.55 3.51 -1.87
C LEU A 68 -7.41 4.11 -2.98
N ALA A 69 -7.84 3.30 -3.95
CA ALA A 69 -8.72 3.72 -5.02
C ALA A 69 -10.10 4.16 -4.50
N VAL A 70 -10.69 3.40 -3.56
CA VAL A 70 -11.97 3.76 -2.91
C VAL A 70 -11.83 5.07 -2.14
N LEU A 71 -10.73 5.25 -1.43
CA LEU A 71 -10.45 6.45 -0.63
C LEU A 71 -10.03 7.65 -1.48
N GLY A 72 -9.84 7.48 -2.80
CA GLY A 72 -9.35 8.52 -3.67
C GLY A 72 -7.94 8.99 -3.31
N ARG A 73 -7.06 8.07 -2.93
CA ARG A 73 -5.69 8.34 -2.47
C ARG A 73 -4.66 7.76 -3.42
N THR A 74 -3.52 8.44 -3.52
CA THR A 74 -2.31 7.90 -4.15
C THR A 74 -1.29 7.46 -3.09
N ALA A 75 -0.29 6.71 -3.52
CA ALA A 75 0.76 6.21 -2.62
C ALA A 75 2.10 6.05 -3.36
N VAL A 76 3.14 5.84 -2.56
CA VAL A 76 4.42 5.31 -3.04
C VAL A 76 4.37 3.80 -2.93
N LEU A 77 4.47 3.12 -4.05
CA LEU A 77 4.42 1.67 -4.14
C LEU A 77 5.83 1.08 -4.09
N VAL A 78 6.04 0.16 -3.17
CA VAL A 78 7.31 -0.56 -2.99
C VAL A 78 7.05 -2.05 -3.22
N PRO A 79 7.19 -2.56 -4.45
CA PRO A 79 6.96 -3.98 -4.74
C PRO A 79 7.84 -4.88 -3.87
N THR A 80 7.34 -6.05 -3.51
CA THR A 80 8.15 -7.05 -2.85
C THR A 80 9.16 -7.61 -3.87
N PRO A 81 10.47 -7.59 -3.56
CA PRO A 81 11.48 -8.11 -4.47
C PRO A 81 11.18 -9.57 -4.86
N GLY A 82 11.26 -9.87 -6.15
CA GLY A 82 11.01 -11.22 -6.68
C GLY A 82 9.52 -11.60 -6.80
N GLN A 83 8.61 -10.64 -6.68
CA GLN A 83 7.18 -10.84 -6.95
C GLN A 83 6.74 -10.05 -8.21
N PRO A 84 6.82 -10.67 -9.40
CA PRO A 84 6.51 -9.99 -10.68
C PRO A 84 5.12 -9.36 -10.72
N GLU A 85 4.13 -9.99 -10.10
CA GLU A 85 2.77 -9.44 -10.01
C GLU A 85 2.74 -8.07 -9.31
N GLN A 86 3.46 -7.92 -8.20
CA GLN A 86 3.53 -6.64 -7.50
C GLN A 86 4.31 -5.58 -8.31
N GLU A 87 5.33 -5.99 -9.04
CA GLU A 87 6.09 -5.09 -9.93
C GLU A 87 5.23 -4.61 -11.10
N ASP A 88 4.42 -5.49 -11.68
CA ASP A 88 3.49 -5.16 -12.75
C ASP A 88 2.37 -4.23 -12.27
N LEU A 89 1.78 -4.52 -11.11
CA LEU A 89 0.78 -3.66 -10.48
C LEU A 89 1.35 -2.27 -10.20
N ALA A 90 2.53 -2.17 -9.61
CA ALA A 90 3.16 -0.88 -9.31
C ALA A 90 3.37 -0.06 -10.59
N ARG A 91 3.90 -0.67 -11.65
CA ARG A 91 4.08 0.02 -12.95
C ARG A 91 2.78 0.45 -13.58
N HIS A 92 1.76 -0.40 -13.53
CA HIS A 92 0.44 -0.06 -14.08
C HIS A 92 -0.19 1.12 -13.34
N TRP A 93 -0.22 1.07 -12.00
CA TRP A 93 -0.82 2.11 -11.18
C TRP A 93 -0.06 3.44 -11.24
N ALA A 94 1.26 3.39 -11.37
CA ALA A 94 2.06 4.59 -11.60
C ALA A 94 1.69 5.27 -12.93
N ARG A 95 1.55 4.51 -14.00
CA ARG A 95 1.22 5.06 -15.33
C ARG A 95 -0.22 5.55 -15.44
N ALA A 96 -1.17 4.78 -14.90
CA ALA A 96 -2.58 5.06 -15.06
C ALA A 96 -3.11 6.13 -14.08
N PHE A 97 -2.56 6.19 -12.87
CA PHE A 97 -3.14 6.96 -11.77
C PHE A 97 -2.12 7.83 -11.03
N GLY A 98 -0.90 7.96 -11.54
CA GLY A 98 0.12 8.85 -10.98
C GLY A 98 0.63 8.45 -9.59
N PHE A 99 0.55 7.18 -9.24
CA PHE A 99 1.25 6.64 -8.09
C PHE A 99 2.76 6.77 -8.31
N ALA A 100 3.53 6.93 -7.23
CA ALA A 100 4.98 6.82 -7.31
C ALA A 100 5.42 5.38 -7.07
N THR A 101 6.59 5.01 -7.57
CA THR A 101 7.18 3.69 -7.30
C THR A 101 8.63 3.83 -6.91
N CYS A 102 9.10 3.03 -5.98
CA CYS A 102 10.51 2.83 -5.72
C CYS A 102 10.79 1.37 -5.35
N SER A 103 12.01 0.94 -5.57
CA SER A 103 12.48 -0.37 -5.11
C SER A 103 12.71 -0.37 -3.60
N GLN A 104 12.78 -1.55 -3.00
CA GLN A 104 13.14 -1.67 -1.59
C GLN A 104 14.54 -1.09 -1.31
N THR A 105 15.49 -1.28 -2.23
CA THR A 105 16.85 -0.72 -2.11
C THR A 105 16.84 0.81 -2.13
N GLU A 106 15.99 1.42 -2.95
CA GLU A 106 15.83 2.88 -2.97
C GLU A 106 15.20 3.40 -1.68
N LEU A 107 14.18 2.69 -1.15
CA LEU A 107 13.59 3.00 0.15
C LEU A 107 14.65 2.93 1.26
N GLU A 108 15.44 1.86 1.31
CA GLU A 108 16.52 1.68 2.29
C GLU A 108 17.60 2.77 2.17
N ALA A 109 17.84 3.28 0.97
CA ALA A 109 18.73 4.42 0.73
C ALA A 109 18.06 5.79 0.98
N GLY A 110 16.83 5.81 1.48
CA GLY A 110 16.09 7.05 1.77
C GLY A 110 15.57 7.80 0.55
N ARG A 111 15.59 7.20 -0.63
CA ARG A 111 15.09 7.78 -1.88
C ARG A 111 13.62 7.42 -2.08
N VAL A 112 12.74 8.19 -1.45
CA VAL A 112 11.29 8.00 -1.54
C VAL A 112 10.71 9.11 -2.41
N PRO A 113 10.19 8.79 -3.61
CA PRO A 113 9.57 9.77 -4.50
C PRO A 113 8.22 10.25 -3.95
N GLN A 114 7.71 11.37 -4.47
CA GLN A 114 6.37 11.84 -4.16
C GLN A 114 5.41 11.42 -5.28
N PRO A 115 4.21 10.95 -4.96
CA PRO A 115 3.15 10.75 -5.95
C PRO A 115 2.77 12.08 -6.59
N ALA A 116 2.56 12.09 -7.90
CA ALA A 116 2.29 13.32 -8.65
C ALA A 116 0.92 13.32 -9.38
N GLY A 117 0.10 12.30 -9.16
CA GLY A 117 -1.08 12.10 -9.96
C GLY A 117 -2.41 12.32 -9.26
N ASN A 118 -3.47 12.23 -10.07
CA ASN A 118 -4.82 12.21 -9.57
C ASN A 118 -5.20 10.76 -9.23
N PRO A 119 -5.64 10.50 -7.99
CA PRO A 119 -6.08 9.17 -7.59
C PRO A 119 -7.26 8.70 -8.44
N PRO A 120 -7.40 7.38 -8.65
CA PRO A 120 -8.55 6.85 -9.34
C PRO A 120 -9.83 7.12 -8.54
N HIS A 121 -10.84 7.68 -9.19
CA HIS A 121 -12.18 7.77 -8.61
C HIS A 121 -12.96 6.50 -8.93
N VAL A 122 -12.88 5.52 -8.06
CA VAL A 122 -13.64 4.27 -8.21
C VAL A 122 -14.80 4.27 -7.22
N ARG A 123 -16.02 4.13 -7.74
CA ARG A 123 -17.19 4.01 -6.87
C ARG A 123 -17.18 2.63 -6.20
N PRO A 124 -17.55 2.51 -4.92
CA PRO A 124 -17.55 1.23 -4.20
C PRO A 124 -18.28 0.10 -4.93
N ASN A 125 -19.39 0.42 -5.60
CA ASN A 125 -20.17 -0.56 -6.37
C ASN A 125 -19.44 -1.09 -7.61
N GLU A 126 -18.58 -0.28 -8.23
CA GLU A 126 -17.80 -0.70 -9.40
C GLU A 126 -16.69 -1.67 -8.98
N ILE A 127 -16.12 -1.50 -7.80
CA ILE A 127 -15.13 -2.44 -7.23
C ILE A 127 -15.79 -3.77 -6.90
N ALA A 128 -16.96 -3.76 -6.27
CA ALA A 128 -17.69 -4.99 -5.97
C ALA A 128 -18.04 -5.76 -7.26
N ILE A 129 -18.47 -5.06 -8.30
CA ILE A 129 -18.78 -5.63 -9.62
C ILE A 129 -17.50 -6.16 -10.30
N ALA A 130 -16.39 -5.42 -10.25
CA ALA A 130 -15.11 -5.86 -10.82
C ALA A 130 -14.57 -7.11 -10.09
N ARG A 131 -14.69 -7.17 -8.76
CA ARG A 131 -14.33 -8.36 -7.97
C ARG A 131 -15.20 -9.56 -8.32
N LEU A 132 -16.51 -9.37 -8.45
CA LEU A 132 -17.43 -10.43 -8.84
C LEU A 132 -17.14 -10.94 -10.27
N ARG A 133 -16.87 -10.05 -11.22
CA ARG A 133 -16.50 -10.42 -12.59
C ARG A 133 -15.19 -11.21 -12.65
N ALA A 134 -14.16 -10.74 -11.94
CA ALA A 134 -12.88 -11.46 -11.86
C ALA A 134 -13.04 -12.86 -11.25
N TRP A 135 -14.02 -13.06 -10.34
CA TRP A 135 -14.33 -14.36 -9.74
C TRP A 135 -15.07 -15.30 -10.72
N THR A 136 -15.91 -14.76 -11.59
CA THR A 136 -16.68 -15.53 -12.56
C THR A 136 -15.89 -15.86 -13.84
N GLU A 137 -14.79 -15.16 -14.09
CA GLU A 137 -13.89 -15.37 -15.24
C GLU A 137 -12.73 -16.35 -14.96
N ILE A 138 -12.62 -16.89 -13.74
CA ILE A 138 -11.67 -17.97 -13.45
C ILE A 138 -12.11 -19.20 -14.27
N PRO A 139 -11.31 -19.68 -15.25
CA PRO A 139 -11.64 -20.89 -15.96
C PRO A 139 -11.78 -22.03 -14.96
N THR A 140 -12.94 -22.68 -14.94
CA THR A 140 -13.10 -23.95 -14.25
C THR A 140 -12.05 -24.90 -14.84
N LEU A 141 -11.04 -25.25 -14.05
CA LEU A 141 -10.13 -26.32 -14.40
C LEU A 141 -10.99 -27.57 -14.58
N GLU A 142 -11.19 -28.00 -15.83
CA GLU A 142 -11.79 -29.29 -16.09
C GLU A 142 -10.94 -30.36 -15.38
N PRO A 143 -11.56 -31.30 -14.67
CA PRO A 143 -10.81 -32.39 -14.06
C PRO A 143 -10.10 -33.15 -15.16
N ALA A 144 -8.79 -33.30 -15.05
CA ALA A 144 -7.98 -34.12 -15.92
C ALA A 144 -8.54 -35.57 -15.92
N HIS A 145 -8.94 -36.06 -17.08
CA HIS A 145 -9.32 -37.45 -17.25
C HIS A 145 -8.11 -38.37 -17.22
#